data_c42475f5fe14be6e9886c61a6d48cd8f
#
_entry.id   c42475f5fe14be6e9886c61a6d48cd8f
#
_cell.length_a   1.000
_cell.length_b   1.000
_cell.length_c   1.000
_cell.angle_alpha   90.00
_cell.angle_beta   90.00
_cell.angle_gamma   90.00
#
_symmetry.space_group_name_H-M   'P 1'
#
loop_
_entity.id
_entity.type
_entity.pdbx_description
1 polymer ?
#
loop_
_entity_poly.entity_id
_entity_poly.type
_entity_poly.pdbx_seq_one_letter_code
_entity_poly.pdbx_strand_id
1 'polypeptide(L)'
;MHHKYCPECGSKLEDRKAGDDGTIPYCTKCDRFWFDSFGNSVIVMVVNEQNEIALLTQEYMSKDFKTFVSGYITPGENAEETAMREVAEEIGINLDRLDYAGTYWFSEKELLMHGFIGYASKCDFTLSEEVDAAEWVPHKEIVDKIFPEKPGNAMHSLYRQFLDHL
;
A
#
# COMPACT_ATOMS: atom_id res chain seq x y z
N MET A 1 -10.77 -7.64 9.55
CA MET A 1 -10.74 -8.27 10.92
C MET A 1 -12.14 -8.26 11.50
N HIS A 2 -12.66 -9.45 11.83
CA HIS A 2 -13.99 -9.61 12.42
C HIS A 2 -13.92 -9.53 13.95
N HIS A 3 -14.62 -8.57 14.54
CA HIS A 3 -14.58 -8.33 15.99
C HIS A 3 -15.45 -9.33 16.75
N LYS A 4 -14.87 -10.05 17.73
CA LYS A 4 -15.59 -10.92 18.66
C LYS A 4 -15.91 -10.24 19.98
N TYR A 5 -15.15 -9.24 20.33
CA TYR A 5 -15.27 -8.43 21.55
C TYR A 5 -15.28 -6.96 21.17
N CYS A 6 -16.00 -6.15 21.93
CA CYS A 6 -16.07 -4.71 21.74
C CYS A 6 -14.71 -4.07 22.00
N PRO A 7 -14.10 -3.37 21.01
CA PRO A 7 -12.83 -2.70 21.21
C PRO A 7 -12.86 -1.60 22.29
N GLU A 8 -14.03 -1.10 22.60
CA GLU A 8 -14.21 0.02 23.52
C GLU A 8 -14.39 -0.43 24.99
N CYS A 9 -15.20 -1.47 25.23
CA CYS A 9 -15.55 -1.91 26.59
C CYS A 9 -15.20 -3.37 26.91
N GLY A 10 -14.66 -4.13 25.96
CA GLY A 10 -14.27 -5.51 26.13
C GLY A 10 -15.44 -6.53 26.22
N SER A 11 -16.70 -6.09 26.15
CA SER A 11 -17.85 -6.99 26.18
C SER A 11 -17.90 -7.86 24.92
N LYS A 12 -18.37 -9.11 25.06
CA LYS A 12 -18.61 -9.98 23.92
C LYS A 12 -19.67 -9.36 23.02
N LEU A 13 -19.42 -9.36 21.72
CA LEU A 13 -20.36 -8.87 20.70
C LEU A 13 -21.40 -9.94 20.37
N GLU A 14 -22.59 -9.48 19.98
CA GLU A 14 -23.71 -10.29 19.51
C GLU A 14 -24.01 -9.91 18.07
N ASP A 15 -24.38 -10.88 17.25
CA ASP A 15 -24.81 -10.66 15.89
C ASP A 15 -26.18 -9.98 15.85
N ARG A 16 -26.30 -8.83 15.18
CA ARG A 16 -27.56 -8.10 15.04
C ARG A 16 -27.74 -7.62 13.60
N LYS A 17 -28.98 -7.64 13.11
CA LYS A 17 -29.30 -7.13 11.78
C LYS A 17 -29.12 -5.62 11.72
N ALA A 18 -28.34 -5.15 10.74
CA ALA A 18 -27.99 -3.74 10.50
C ALA A 18 -28.52 -3.28 9.13
N GLY A 19 -29.84 -3.24 8.97
CA GLY A 19 -30.48 -2.82 7.70
C GLY A 19 -30.03 -3.68 6.51
N ASP A 20 -29.56 -3.04 5.45
CA ASP A 20 -29.12 -3.67 4.20
C ASP A 20 -27.69 -4.25 4.30
N ASP A 21 -26.92 -3.87 5.33
CA ASP A 21 -25.56 -4.40 5.57
C ASP A 21 -25.57 -5.83 6.14
N GLY A 22 -26.76 -6.39 6.38
CA GLY A 22 -26.91 -7.76 6.87
C GLY A 22 -26.68 -7.89 8.37
N THR A 23 -25.93 -8.91 8.79
CA THR A 23 -25.70 -9.22 10.20
C THR A 23 -24.31 -8.73 10.60
N ILE A 24 -24.25 -7.78 11.53
CA ILE A 24 -23.05 -7.11 11.98
C ILE A 24 -22.87 -7.29 13.49
N PRO A 25 -21.64 -7.51 14.01
CA PRO A 25 -21.35 -7.54 15.44
C PRO A 25 -21.83 -6.27 16.15
N TYR A 26 -22.55 -6.43 17.24
CA TYR A 26 -23.14 -5.34 17.99
C TYR A 26 -22.79 -5.44 19.48
N CYS A 27 -22.43 -4.30 20.07
CA CYS A 27 -22.20 -4.19 21.51
C CYS A 27 -23.45 -3.69 22.22
N THR A 28 -24.08 -4.52 23.02
CA THR A 28 -25.28 -4.16 23.81
C THR A 28 -24.96 -3.15 24.92
N LYS A 29 -23.70 -3.12 25.42
CA LYS A 29 -23.26 -2.19 26.47
C LYS A 29 -22.97 -0.80 25.93
N CYS A 30 -22.33 -0.70 24.76
CA CYS A 30 -21.99 0.58 24.13
C CYS A 30 -23.05 1.06 23.12
N ASP A 31 -24.07 0.23 22.87
CA ASP A 31 -25.20 0.49 21.97
C ASP A 31 -24.74 0.87 20.55
N ARG A 32 -23.81 0.06 19.97
CA ARG A 32 -23.26 0.34 18.64
C ARG A 32 -22.83 -0.91 17.88
N PHE A 33 -22.88 -0.83 16.55
CA PHE A 33 -22.33 -1.81 15.62
C PHE A 33 -20.83 -1.68 15.46
N TRP A 34 -20.16 -2.80 15.20
CA TRP A 34 -18.75 -2.88 14.88
C TRP A 34 -18.58 -3.58 13.54
N PHE A 35 -18.40 -2.78 12.51
CA PHE A 35 -18.11 -3.28 11.17
C PHE A 35 -16.72 -3.89 11.11
N ASP A 36 -16.52 -4.82 10.18
CA ASP A 36 -15.22 -5.41 9.96
C ASP A 36 -14.21 -4.33 9.60
N SER A 37 -13.04 -4.37 10.22
CA SER A 37 -11.94 -3.45 9.94
C SER A 37 -10.84 -4.13 9.16
N PHE A 38 -10.19 -3.39 8.29
CA PHE A 38 -9.03 -3.82 7.51
C PHE A 38 -8.01 -2.68 7.45
N GLY A 39 -6.75 -3.04 7.18
CA GLY A 39 -5.70 -2.04 7.02
C GLY A 39 -5.85 -1.26 5.71
N ASN A 40 -5.44 0.00 5.72
CA ASN A 40 -5.32 0.83 4.53
C ASN A 40 -3.86 1.22 4.33
N SER A 41 -3.37 1.08 3.11
CA SER A 41 -1.98 1.37 2.75
C SER A 41 -1.89 1.96 1.35
N VAL A 42 -0.73 2.49 1.04
CA VAL A 42 -0.36 2.91 -0.31
C VAL A 42 0.71 1.99 -0.88
N ILE A 43 0.80 1.93 -2.21
CA ILE A 43 1.93 1.37 -2.94
C ILE A 43 2.24 2.32 -4.11
N VAL A 44 3.50 2.75 -4.21
CA VAL A 44 3.92 3.79 -5.15
C VAL A 44 5.05 3.27 -6.03
N MET A 45 4.80 3.18 -7.32
CA MET A 45 5.83 2.96 -8.33
C MET A 45 6.44 4.30 -8.72
N VAL A 46 7.67 4.58 -8.31
CA VAL A 46 8.36 5.83 -8.61
C VAL A 46 9.15 5.68 -9.90
N VAL A 47 8.92 6.60 -10.85
CA VAL A 47 9.47 6.59 -12.20
C VAL A 47 10.24 7.89 -12.46
N ASN A 48 11.42 7.81 -13.08
CA ASN A 48 12.19 8.97 -13.50
C ASN A 48 12.03 9.30 -14.99
N GLU A 49 12.63 10.42 -15.45
CA GLU A 49 12.57 10.90 -16.83
C GLU A 49 13.24 9.98 -17.85
N GLN A 50 14.00 8.97 -17.38
CA GLN A 50 14.63 7.94 -18.24
C GLN A 50 13.81 6.66 -18.32
N ASN A 51 12.59 6.67 -17.75
CA ASN A 51 11.73 5.49 -17.61
C ASN A 51 12.41 4.36 -16.79
N GLU A 52 13.21 4.73 -15.81
CA GLU A 52 13.68 3.81 -14.79
C GLU A 52 12.76 3.88 -13.58
N ILE A 53 12.61 2.75 -12.90
CA ILE A 53 11.72 2.59 -11.75
C ILE A 53 12.58 2.36 -10.51
N ALA A 54 12.27 3.07 -9.44
CA ALA A 54 12.91 2.84 -8.14
C ALA A 54 12.45 1.51 -7.56
N LEU A 55 13.38 0.59 -7.35
CA LEU A 55 13.14 -0.68 -6.67
C LEU A 55 13.88 -0.71 -5.33
N LEU A 56 13.17 -1.14 -4.29
CA LEU A 56 13.66 -1.21 -2.93
C LEU A 56 13.98 -2.66 -2.55
N THR A 57 15.07 -2.83 -1.82
CA THR A 57 15.39 -4.06 -1.09
C THR A 57 15.03 -3.85 0.37
N GLN A 58 14.19 -4.73 0.90
CA GLN A 58 13.80 -4.78 2.31
C GLN A 58 13.94 -6.23 2.76
N GLU A 59 15.09 -6.60 3.35
CA GLU A 59 15.46 -8.00 3.67
C GLU A 59 14.45 -8.68 4.60
N TYR A 60 13.74 -7.91 5.43
CA TYR A 60 12.68 -8.43 6.28
C TYR A 60 11.45 -8.93 5.48
N MET A 61 11.26 -8.44 4.24
CA MET A 61 10.19 -8.89 3.34
C MET A 61 10.68 -10.02 2.42
N SER A 62 11.83 -9.82 1.77
CA SER A 62 12.44 -10.80 0.87
C SER A 62 13.91 -10.49 0.62
N LYS A 63 14.72 -11.55 0.47
CA LYS A 63 16.12 -11.44 0.00
C LYS A 63 16.24 -11.57 -1.52
N ASP A 64 15.23 -12.15 -2.16
CA ASP A 64 15.28 -12.49 -3.60
C ASP A 64 14.52 -11.48 -4.46
N PHE A 65 13.49 -10.84 -3.92
CA PHE A 65 12.62 -9.93 -4.67
C PHE A 65 12.63 -8.53 -4.08
N LYS A 66 12.49 -7.56 -4.97
CA LYS A 66 12.39 -6.13 -4.65
C LYS A 66 10.94 -5.66 -4.63
N THR A 67 10.72 -4.53 -4.00
CA THR A 67 9.39 -3.93 -3.87
C THR A 67 9.37 -2.48 -4.37
N PHE A 68 8.17 -1.92 -4.50
CA PHE A 68 7.94 -0.48 -4.61
C PHE A 68 7.82 0.12 -3.21
N VAL A 69 7.87 1.45 -3.13
CA VAL A 69 7.57 2.18 -1.88
C VAL A 69 6.17 1.81 -1.40
N SER A 70 6.02 1.54 -0.10
CA SER A 70 4.70 1.23 0.46
C SER A 70 4.63 1.51 1.94
N GLY A 71 3.47 2.01 2.41
CA GLY A 71 3.27 2.28 3.82
C GLY A 71 1.80 2.37 4.21
N TYR A 72 1.55 2.38 5.51
CA TYR A 72 0.20 2.50 6.05
C TYR A 72 -0.29 3.95 6.02
N ILE A 73 -1.58 4.11 5.68
CA ILE A 73 -2.28 5.39 5.86
C ILE A 73 -2.47 5.61 7.36
N THR A 74 -1.97 6.73 7.87
CA THR A 74 -2.10 7.08 9.29
C THR A 74 -3.34 7.96 9.53
N PRO A 75 -3.90 7.97 10.75
CA PRO A 75 -5.06 8.80 11.07
C PRO A 75 -4.81 10.29 10.78
N GLY A 76 -5.65 10.87 9.92
CA GLY A 76 -5.57 12.27 9.51
C GLY A 76 -4.98 12.49 8.13
N GLU A 77 -4.38 11.46 7.51
CA GLU A 77 -3.88 11.52 6.13
C GLU A 77 -4.89 10.95 5.12
N ASN A 78 -4.86 11.46 3.92
CA ASN A 78 -5.42 10.80 2.74
C ASN A 78 -4.36 9.94 2.03
N ALA A 79 -4.77 9.16 1.03
CA ALA A 79 -3.85 8.23 0.35
C ALA A 79 -2.75 8.95 -0.44
N GLU A 80 -3.04 10.10 -1.04
CA GLU A 80 -2.08 10.90 -1.79
C GLU A 80 -1.01 11.52 -0.87
N GLU A 81 -1.42 12.04 0.29
CA GLU A 81 -0.50 12.58 1.30
C GLU A 81 0.42 11.48 1.83
N THR A 82 -0.15 10.32 2.15
CA THR A 82 0.63 9.15 2.56
C THR A 82 1.62 8.71 1.48
N ALA A 83 1.20 8.63 0.22
CA ALA A 83 2.08 8.24 -0.89
C ALA A 83 3.28 9.17 -1.02
N MET A 84 3.06 10.49 -0.94
CA MET A 84 4.16 11.47 -1.00
C MET A 84 5.06 11.38 0.23
N ARG A 85 4.51 11.20 1.42
CA ARG A 85 5.27 11.05 2.66
C ARG A 85 6.15 9.80 2.64
N GLU A 86 5.59 8.63 2.29
CA GLU A 86 6.34 7.38 2.27
C GLU A 86 7.50 7.42 1.26
N VAL A 87 7.29 8.01 0.07
CA VAL A 87 8.38 8.18 -0.91
C VAL A 87 9.48 9.09 -0.36
N ALA A 88 9.11 10.19 0.29
CA ALA A 88 10.09 11.08 0.90
C ALA A 88 10.82 10.44 2.09
N GLU A 89 10.12 9.68 2.93
CA GLU A 89 10.67 9.02 4.12
C GLU A 89 11.55 7.82 3.75
N GLU A 90 11.06 6.89 2.90
CA GLU A 90 11.79 5.65 2.61
C GLU A 90 13.01 5.85 1.71
N ILE A 91 12.90 6.74 0.70
CA ILE A 91 13.95 6.89 -0.32
C ILE A 91 14.43 8.34 -0.54
N GLY A 92 13.92 9.31 0.20
CA GLY A 92 14.38 10.71 0.17
C GLY A 92 14.00 11.48 -1.09
N ILE A 93 12.99 11.02 -1.84
CA ILE A 93 12.57 11.64 -3.11
C ILE A 93 11.30 12.45 -2.90
N ASN A 94 11.28 13.69 -3.41
CA ASN A 94 10.07 14.48 -3.55
C ASN A 94 9.48 14.27 -4.94
N LEU A 95 8.22 13.85 -5.01
CA LEU A 95 7.53 13.62 -6.29
C LEU A 95 7.12 14.94 -6.94
N ASP A 96 7.33 15.04 -8.26
CA ASP A 96 6.86 16.16 -9.09
C ASP A 96 5.39 15.97 -9.48
N ARG A 97 4.95 14.72 -9.64
CA ARG A 97 3.58 14.33 -9.99
C ARG A 97 3.24 12.98 -9.38
N LEU A 98 1.98 12.81 -9.02
CA LEU A 98 1.42 11.55 -8.49
C LEU A 98 0.11 11.24 -9.22
N ASP A 99 0.05 10.11 -9.90
CA ASP A 99 -1.12 9.65 -10.63
C ASP A 99 -1.73 8.44 -9.89
N TYR A 100 -3.03 8.51 -9.58
CA TYR A 100 -3.75 7.38 -8.99
C TYR A 100 -3.93 6.25 -9.99
N ALA A 101 -3.62 5.03 -9.59
CA ALA A 101 -3.59 3.84 -10.43
C ALA A 101 -4.45 2.68 -9.90
N GLY A 102 -5.47 2.98 -9.10
CA GLY A 102 -6.46 2.01 -8.63
C GLY A 102 -6.27 1.52 -7.20
N THR A 103 -7.18 0.66 -6.75
CA THR A 103 -7.12 -0.01 -5.45
C THR A 103 -6.99 -1.52 -5.62
N TYR A 104 -6.27 -2.13 -4.69
CA TYR A 104 -5.93 -3.55 -4.72
C TYR A 104 -6.15 -4.18 -3.36
N TRP A 105 -6.90 -5.29 -3.32
CA TRP A 105 -7.07 -6.03 -2.08
C TRP A 105 -5.94 -7.05 -1.89
N PHE A 106 -5.13 -6.83 -0.86
CA PHE A 106 -4.08 -7.77 -0.48
C PHE A 106 -4.58 -8.69 0.65
N SER A 107 -5.05 -9.87 0.25
CA SER A 107 -5.76 -10.79 1.14
C SER A 107 -4.87 -11.40 2.24
N GLU A 108 -3.57 -11.57 2.00
CA GLU A 108 -2.64 -12.15 2.98
C GLU A 108 -2.52 -11.31 4.27
N LYS A 109 -2.70 -9.98 4.15
CA LYS A 109 -2.64 -9.05 5.29
C LYS A 109 -3.94 -8.30 5.57
N GLU A 110 -5.03 -8.64 4.88
CA GLU A 110 -6.31 -7.90 4.95
C GLU A 110 -6.10 -6.38 4.75
N LEU A 111 -5.37 -6.01 3.69
CA LEU A 111 -5.07 -4.62 3.34
C LEU A 111 -5.81 -4.18 2.09
N LEU A 112 -6.38 -2.98 2.13
CA LEU A 112 -6.75 -2.24 0.93
C LEU A 112 -5.57 -1.33 0.57
N MET A 113 -4.93 -1.62 -0.57
CA MET A 113 -3.79 -0.86 -1.07
C MET A 113 -4.23 0.14 -2.12
N HIS A 114 -3.91 1.41 -1.95
CA HIS A 114 -4.09 2.47 -2.93
C HIS A 114 -2.83 2.58 -3.78
N GLY A 115 -2.94 2.25 -5.07
CA GLY A 115 -1.83 2.24 -6.00
C GLY A 115 -1.63 3.59 -6.68
N PHE A 116 -0.36 3.99 -6.79
CA PHE A 116 0.05 5.23 -7.45
C PHE A 116 1.25 5.02 -8.36
N ILE A 117 1.34 5.85 -9.40
CA ILE A 117 2.56 6.06 -10.18
C ILE A 117 3.07 7.46 -9.85
N GLY A 118 4.23 7.52 -9.19
CA GLY A 118 4.89 8.77 -8.83
C GLY A 118 6.00 9.10 -9.83
N TYR A 119 6.15 10.37 -10.18
CA TYR A 119 7.17 10.82 -11.10
C TYR A 119 8.11 11.80 -10.40
N ALA A 120 9.41 11.61 -10.62
CA ALA A 120 10.45 12.46 -10.05
C ALA A 120 11.66 12.49 -10.98
N SER A 121 12.46 13.57 -10.90
CA SER A 121 13.74 13.60 -11.56
C SER A 121 14.71 12.61 -10.93
N LYS A 122 15.56 11.97 -11.75
CA LYS A 122 16.57 11.02 -11.28
C LYS A 122 17.53 11.70 -10.30
N CYS A 123 17.68 11.13 -9.13
CA CYS A 123 18.62 11.58 -8.10
C CYS A 123 19.15 10.39 -7.29
N ASP A 124 20.13 10.66 -6.44
CA ASP A 124 20.61 9.69 -5.46
C ASP A 124 19.54 9.49 -4.36
N PHE A 125 19.45 8.27 -3.84
CA PHE A 125 18.54 7.93 -2.76
C PHE A 125 19.11 8.32 -1.39
N THR A 126 18.23 8.79 -0.52
CA THR A 126 18.48 8.91 0.93
C THR A 126 17.56 7.92 1.63
N LEU A 127 18.13 6.81 2.08
CA LEU A 127 17.34 5.70 2.62
C LEU A 127 17.01 5.87 4.10
N SER A 128 15.80 5.46 4.48
CA SER A 128 15.42 5.26 5.88
C SER A 128 16.05 3.98 6.45
N GLU A 129 15.88 3.77 7.76
CA GLU A 129 16.33 2.53 8.43
C GLU A 129 15.53 1.28 7.98
N GLU A 130 14.38 1.45 7.34
CA GLU A 130 13.52 0.36 6.87
C GLU A 130 13.91 -0.18 5.49
N VAL A 131 14.78 0.54 4.77
CA VAL A 131 15.19 0.20 3.41
C VAL A 131 16.68 -0.13 3.38
N ASP A 132 17.01 -1.37 3.07
CA ASP A 132 18.41 -1.85 3.02
C ASP A 132 19.15 -1.32 1.79
N ALA A 133 18.46 -1.21 0.64
CA ALA A 133 19.01 -0.66 -0.60
C ALA A 133 17.89 -0.17 -1.53
N ALA A 134 18.21 0.78 -2.40
CA ALA A 134 17.37 1.20 -3.52
C ALA A 134 18.19 1.38 -4.78
N GLU A 135 17.60 1.09 -5.93
CA GLU A 135 18.23 1.27 -7.23
C GLU A 135 17.24 1.75 -8.28
N TRP A 136 17.70 2.57 -9.22
CA TRP A 136 16.98 2.86 -10.45
C TRP A 136 17.18 1.72 -11.45
N VAL A 137 16.07 1.08 -11.87
CA VAL A 137 16.07 -0.07 -12.78
C VAL A 137 15.31 0.29 -14.05
N PRO A 138 15.90 0.09 -15.24
CA PRO A 138 15.18 0.26 -16.50
C PRO A 138 13.86 -0.52 -16.48
N HIS A 139 12.75 0.13 -16.86
CA HIS A 139 11.43 -0.48 -16.71
C HIS A 139 11.30 -1.88 -17.33
N LYS A 140 12.03 -2.15 -18.41
CA LYS A 140 12.01 -3.46 -19.11
C LYS A 140 12.59 -4.61 -18.28
N GLU A 141 13.34 -4.31 -17.24
CA GLU A 141 14.06 -5.29 -16.41
C GLU A 141 13.37 -5.56 -15.06
N ILE A 142 12.31 -4.83 -14.71
CA ILE A 142 11.73 -4.92 -13.37
C ILE A 142 10.97 -6.21 -13.11
N VAL A 143 10.35 -6.81 -14.14
CA VAL A 143 9.45 -7.96 -14.00
C VAL A 143 10.15 -9.15 -13.34
N ASP A 144 11.42 -9.38 -13.66
CA ASP A 144 12.22 -10.46 -13.09
C ASP A 144 12.78 -10.15 -11.69
N LYS A 145 12.68 -8.88 -11.25
CA LYS A 145 13.24 -8.41 -9.97
C LYS A 145 12.18 -8.23 -8.89
N ILE A 146 10.93 -7.99 -9.26
CA ILE A 146 9.82 -7.79 -8.33
C ILE A 146 9.17 -9.12 -7.96
N PHE A 147 8.35 -9.11 -6.89
CA PHE A 147 7.59 -10.29 -6.48
C PHE A 147 6.79 -10.88 -7.64
N PRO A 148 6.74 -12.23 -7.80
CA PRO A 148 5.97 -12.89 -8.84
C PRO A 148 4.50 -12.45 -8.82
N GLU A 149 3.89 -12.42 -10.00
CA GLU A 149 2.48 -12.05 -10.13
C GLU A 149 1.57 -13.03 -9.38
N LYS A 150 0.75 -12.48 -8.49
CA LYS A 150 -0.27 -13.20 -7.72
C LYS A 150 -1.53 -12.36 -7.63
N PRO A 151 -2.72 -12.96 -7.43
CA PRO A 151 -3.92 -12.21 -7.11
C PRO A 151 -3.69 -11.26 -5.90
N GLY A 152 -4.05 -9.99 -6.07
CA GLY A 152 -3.83 -8.95 -5.05
C GLY A 152 -2.43 -8.30 -5.02
N ASN A 153 -1.47 -8.79 -5.82
CA ASN A 153 -0.19 -8.09 -5.99
C ASN A 153 -0.37 -6.90 -6.94
N ALA A 154 -0.30 -5.68 -6.38
CA ALA A 154 -0.49 -4.45 -7.13
C ALA A 154 0.67 -4.13 -8.10
N MET A 155 1.90 -4.63 -7.84
CA MET A 155 3.10 -4.20 -8.57
C MET A 155 3.00 -4.43 -10.08
N HIS A 156 2.59 -5.62 -10.50
CA HIS A 156 2.41 -5.93 -11.93
C HIS A 156 1.27 -5.13 -12.56
N SER A 157 0.22 -4.82 -11.79
CA SER A 157 -0.89 -3.99 -12.28
C SER A 157 -0.47 -2.54 -12.48
N LEU A 158 0.30 -1.98 -11.57
CA LEU A 158 0.89 -0.63 -11.70
C LEU A 158 1.83 -0.58 -12.91
N TYR A 159 2.67 -1.58 -13.07
CA TYR A 159 3.58 -1.64 -14.21
C TYR A 159 2.85 -1.72 -15.56
N ARG A 160 1.79 -2.51 -15.68
CA ARG A 160 0.96 -2.55 -16.90
C ARG A 160 0.34 -1.19 -17.20
N GLN A 161 -0.23 -0.50 -16.20
CA GLN A 161 -0.78 0.83 -16.40
C GLN A 161 0.28 1.84 -16.84
N PHE A 162 1.48 1.77 -16.29
CA PHE A 162 2.59 2.59 -16.75
C PHE A 162 2.91 2.35 -18.23
N LEU A 163 2.96 1.08 -18.67
CA LEU A 163 3.22 0.73 -20.08
C LEU A 163 2.13 1.25 -21.04
N ASP A 164 0.88 1.31 -20.60
CA ASP A 164 -0.23 1.84 -21.39
C ASP A 164 -0.12 3.36 -21.63
N HIS A 165 0.74 4.05 -20.88
CA HIS A 165 0.97 5.50 -20.95
C HIS A 165 2.36 5.89 -21.49
N LEU A 166 3.20 4.91 -21.89
CA LEU A 166 4.47 5.14 -22.58
C LEU A 166 4.27 5.42 -24.06
#